data_35b1b921332257c157667552deb30add
#
_entry.id   35b1b921332257c157667552deb30add
#
_cell.length_a   1.000
_cell.length_b   1.000
_cell.length_c   1.000
_cell.angle_alpha   90.00
_cell.angle_beta   90.00
_cell.angle_gamma   90.00
#
_symmetry.space_group_name_H-M   'P 1'
#
loop_
_entity.id
_entity.type
_entity.pdbx_description
1 polymer ?
#
loop_
_entity_poly.entity_id
_entity_poly.type
_entity_poly.pdbx_seq_one_letter_code
_entity_poly.pdbx_strand_id
1 'polypeptide(L)'
;MAGKAEKKSNTRSRIISYVMNNENTSKVEISKNLNISMPTVLSNVNELMESGVLVETGEYASTGGRKAKSIGINPSYRYAMGIVITANHVGMTLVNMRSEIEKTDRVRMKFSPETSYCGELSILVKKFLEDMEEPEKLLGIGISIPGIISQEQHLVVKSHALKIENYSLSFLEQSFSCPVYFENDANAAMMAEDIHQYKNAIYLSLNNTLGGAFCIDGKLFSGQNQKAGEFGHMILVPGGRKCYCGKKGCADAYCAASTLTDGKYESLELFMEALSEGNTKAQKKWADYLDNLAILISNLRMAYDMDIILGGEVGGYLADHMLALGEKVMLSLIHISEPTRRVVI
;
A
#
# COMPACT_ATOMS: atom_id res chain seq x y z
N MET A 1 -39.07 4.21 8.46
CA MET A 1 -38.42 2.88 8.31
C MET A 1 -36.95 3.00 7.89
N ALA A 2 -36.54 3.97 7.10
CA ALA A 2 -35.14 4.18 6.67
C ALA A 2 -34.13 4.27 7.83
N GLY A 3 -34.38 5.06 8.86
CA GLY A 3 -33.43 5.25 9.96
C GLY A 3 -33.16 4.00 10.85
N LYS A 4 -34.03 2.98 10.83
CA LYS A 4 -33.79 1.72 11.55
C LYS A 4 -32.89 0.76 10.76
N ALA A 5 -33.06 0.73 9.43
CA ALA A 5 -32.23 -0.07 8.53
C ALA A 5 -30.80 0.50 8.46
N GLU A 6 -30.67 1.82 8.40
CA GLU A 6 -29.39 2.53 8.39
C GLU A 6 -28.61 2.35 9.70
N LYS A 7 -29.29 2.45 10.88
CA LYS A 7 -28.67 2.12 12.17
C LYS A 7 -28.22 0.67 12.26
N LYS A 8 -28.99 -0.29 11.73
CA LYS A 8 -28.64 -1.72 11.74
C LYS A 8 -27.45 -1.99 10.83
N SER A 9 -27.40 -1.37 9.65
CA SER A 9 -26.28 -1.45 8.70
C SER A 9 -24.98 -0.92 9.35
N ASN A 10 -25.04 0.26 9.98
CA ASN A 10 -23.90 0.84 10.68
C ASN A 10 -23.40 -0.06 11.84
N THR A 11 -24.30 -0.67 12.62
CA THR A 11 -23.93 -1.57 13.71
C THR A 11 -23.22 -2.82 13.20
N ARG A 12 -23.69 -3.41 12.10
CA ARG A 12 -23.06 -4.58 11.46
C ARG A 12 -21.66 -4.24 10.96
N SER A 13 -21.51 -3.12 10.24
CA SER A 13 -20.20 -2.66 9.75
C SER A 13 -19.22 -2.47 10.90
N ARG A 14 -19.63 -1.87 12.01
CA ARG A 14 -18.79 -1.71 13.21
C ARG A 14 -18.36 -3.05 13.81
N ILE A 15 -19.28 -4.03 13.88
CA ILE A 15 -18.97 -5.38 14.37
C ILE A 15 -17.97 -6.06 13.44
N ILE A 16 -18.20 -6.03 12.12
CA ILE A 16 -17.28 -6.63 11.13
C ILE A 16 -15.90 -6.00 11.24
N SER A 17 -15.81 -4.67 11.23
CA SER A 17 -14.53 -3.97 11.36
C SER A 17 -13.81 -4.31 12.66
N TYR A 18 -14.55 -4.44 13.77
CA TYR A 18 -13.95 -4.83 15.04
C TYR A 18 -13.39 -6.27 14.98
N VAL A 19 -14.16 -7.22 14.42
CA VAL A 19 -13.72 -8.63 14.29
C VAL A 19 -12.55 -8.77 13.31
N MET A 20 -12.52 -7.96 12.25
CA MET A 20 -11.38 -7.92 11.31
C MET A 20 -10.08 -7.50 12.00
N ASN A 21 -10.15 -6.52 12.90
CA ASN A 21 -8.98 -5.98 13.60
C ASN A 21 -8.65 -6.72 14.90
N ASN A 22 -9.48 -7.69 15.32
CA ASN A 22 -9.28 -8.44 16.57
C ASN A 22 -9.59 -9.92 16.30
N GLU A 23 -8.55 -10.64 15.87
CA GLU A 23 -8.68 -12.08 15.66
C GLU A 23 -9.14 -12.79 16.95
N ASN A 24 -10.02 -13.78 16.76
CA ASN A 24 -10.50 -14.63 17.86
C ASN A 24 -11.15 -13.85 19.01
N THR A 25 -12.07 -12.95 18.72
CA THR A 25 -12.84 -12.19 19.71
C THR A 25 -14.08 -12.95 20.22
N SER A 26 -14.74 -12.41 21.25
CA SER A 26 -15.98 -12.95 21.81
C SER A 26 -17.14 -11.95 21.74
N LYS A 27 -18.39 -12.45 21.79
CA LYS A 27 -19.59 -11.58 21.84
C LYS A 27 -19.54 -10.60 23.00
N VAL A 28 -18.92 -10.98 24.11
CA VAL A 28 -18.77 -10.13 25.31
C VAL A 28 -17.80 -8.98 25.03
N GLU A 29 -16.66 -9.27 24.39
CA GLU A 29 -15.68 -8.24 24.02
C GLU A 29 -16.22 -7.28 22.97
N ILE A 30 -16.92 -7.79 21.96
CA ILE A 30 -17.61 -6.94 20.97
C ILE A 30 -18.57 -5.98 21.68
N SER A 31 -19.38 -6.47 22.62
CA SER A 31 -20.32 -5.65 23.39
C SER A 31 -19.61 -4.57 24.20
N LYS A 32 -18.55 -4.94 24.92
CA LYS A 32 -17.77 -4.04 25.78
C LYS A 32 -17.05 -2.98 24.97
N ASN A 33 -16.28 -3.39 23.96
CA ASN A 33 -15.38 -2.48 23.24
C ASN A 33 -16.12 -1.56 22.25
N LEU A 34 -17.24 -2.02 21.67
CA LEU A 34 -18.07 -1.18 20.80
C LEU A 34 -19.15 -0.40 21.55
N ASN A 35 -19.31 -0.63 22.85
CA ASN A 35 -20.39 -0.05 23.67
C ASN A 35 -21.78 -0.33 23.07
N ILE A 36 -22.01 -1.58 22.67
CA ILE A 36 -23.27 -2.06 22.08
C ILE A 36 -23.92 -3.04 23.07
N SER A 37 -25.25 -2.96 23.27
CA SER A 37 -25.96 -3.84 24.20
C SER A 37 -25.80 -5.33 23.80
N MET A 38 -25.66 -6.20 24.77
CA MET A 38 -25.48 -7.64 24.53
C MET A 38 -26.58 -8.27 23.66
N PRO A 39 -27.88 -7.96 23.83
CA PRO A 39 -28.93 -8.45 22.93
C PRO A 39 -28.71 -8.03 21.47
N THR A 40 -28.26 -6.79 21.25
CA THR A 40 -27.98 -6.26 19.91
C THR A 40 -26.78 -6.96 19.28
N VAL A 41 -25.72 -7.23 20.05
CA VAL A 41 -24.54 -8.01 19.58
C VAL A 41 -24.97 -9.43 19.23
N LEU A 42 -25.72 -10.10 20.10
CA LEU A 42 -26.20 -11.47 19.87
C LEU A 42 -26.98 -11.57 18.55
N SER A 43 -27.96 -10.68 18.33
CA SER A 43 -28.75 -10.67 17.09
C SER A 43 -27.88 -10.46 15.85
N ASN A 44 -27.02 -9.43 15.86
CA ASN A 44 -26.21 -9.11 14.69
C ASN A 44 -25.13 -10.16 14.40
N VAL A 45 -24.45 -10.68 15.43
CA VAL A 45 -23.43 -11.74 15.25
C VAL A 45 -24.07 -13.01 14.74
N ASN A 46 -25.25 -13.43 15.26
CA ASN A 46 -25.91 -14.62 14.75
C ASN A 46 -26.31 -14.45 13.28
N GLU A 47 -26.91 -13.31 12.89
CA GLU A 47 -27.22 -13.02 11.49
C GLU A 47 -25.98 -13.00 10.58
N LEU A 48 -24.84 -12.49 11.08
CA LEU A 48 -23.58 -12.50 10.33
C LEU A 48 -22.97 -13.91 10.22
N MET A 49 -23.19 -14.76 11.22
CA MET A 49 -22.80 -16.17 11.15
C MET A 49 -23.71 -16.97 10.19
N GLU A 50 -25.02 -16.74 10.24
CA GLU A 50 -25.98 -17.37 9.30
C GLU A 50 -25.70 -16.98 7.85
N SER A 51 -25.27 -15.73 7.62
CA SER A 51 -24.84 -15.25 6.28
C SER A 51 -23.43 -15.69 5.88
N GLY A 52 -22.69 -16.37 6.75
CA GLY A 52 -21.35 -16.87 6.48
C GLY A 52 -20.23 -15.84 6.57
N VAL A 53 -20.52 -14.57 6.96
CA VAL A 53 -19.50 -13.52 7.15
C VAL A 53 -18.58 -13.81 8.33
N LEU A 54 -19.19 -14.28 9.43
CA LEU A 54 -18.47 -14.67 10.64
C LEU A 54 -18.51 -16.19 10.82
N VAL A 55 -17.48 -16.74 11.45
CA VAL A 55 -17.35 -18.15 11.79
C VAL A 55 -16.89 -18.33 13.24
N GLU A 56 -17.17 -19.52 13.81
CA GLU A 56 -16.54 -19.93 15.07
C GLU A 56 -15.10 -20.38 14.78
N THR A 57 -14.12 -19.79 15.49
CA THR A 57 -12.69 -20.09 15.29
C THR A 57 -12.09 -20.96 16.40
N GLY A 58 -12.91 -21.39 17.37
CA GLY A 58 -12.49 -22.24 18.47
C GLY A 58 -13.05 -21.81 19.83
N GLU A 59 -12.38 -22.23 20.90
CA GLU A 59 -12.73 -21.85 22.26
C GLU A 59 -11.89 -20.67 22.73
N TYR A 60 -12.56 -19.66 23.26
CA TYR A 60 -11.89 -18.50 23.84
C TYR A 60 -11.28 -18.87 25.21
N ALA A 61 -10.05 -18.43 25.48
CA ALA A 61 -9.38 -18.66 26.76
C ALA A 61 -10.19 -17.99 27.89
N SER A 62 -10.79 -18.79 28.77
CA SER A 62 -11.64 -18.35 29.88
C SER A 62 -10.88 -18.42 31.19
N THR A 63 -10.97 -17.40 32.00
CA THR A 63 -10.38 -17.32 33.36
C THR A 63 -11.28 -17.92 34.46
N GLY A 64 -12.30 -18.71 34.09
CA GLY A 64 -13.22 -19.39 35.03
C GLY A 64 -14.68 -19.21 34.60
N GLY A 65 -15.29 -20.26 34.07
CA GLY A 65 -16.67 -20.30 33.63
C GLY A 65 -16.82 -21.12 32.35
N ARG A 66 -18.07 -21.18 31.80
CA ARG A 66 -18.34 -21.84 30.50
C ARG A 66 -17.50 -21.15 29.43
N LYS A 67 -16.63 -21.91 28.75
CA LYS A 67 -15.76 -21.41 27.68
C LYS A 67 -16.60 -20.68 26.62
N ALA A 68 -16.29 -19.41 26.39
CA ALA A 68 -16.93 -18.64 25.33
C ALA A 68 -16.41 -19.11 23.97
N LYS A 69 -17.30 -19.17 22.96
CA LYS A 69 -16.88 -19.47 21.59
C LYS A 69 -16.16 -18.27 21.00
N SER A 70 -15.02 -18.52 20.42
CA SER A 70 -14.27 -17.54 19.67
C SER A 70 -14.90 -17.29 18.30
N ILE A 71 -14.92 -16.04 17.86
CA ILE A 71 -15.54 -15.58 16.61
C ILE A 71 -14.46 -14.87 15.79
N GLY A 72 -14.41 -15.19 14.51
CA GLY A 72 -13.53 -14.56 13.53
C GLY A 72 -14.24 -14.30 12.20
N ILE A 73 -13.58 -13.60 11.33
CA ILE A 73 -14.01 -13.43 9.94
C ILE A 73 -13.85 -14.76 9.19
N ASN A 74 -14.82 -15.10 8.36
CA ASN A 74 -14.67 -16.17 7.38
C ASN A 74 -13.76 -15.70 6.24
N PRO A 75 -12.54 -16.23 6.10
CA PRO A 75 -11.60 -15.75 5.08
C PRO A 75 -12.16 -15.94 3.67
N SER A 76 -12.85 -17.05 3.42
CA SER A 76 -13.36 -17.40 2.08
C SER A 76 -14.75 -16.79 1.78
N TYR A 77 -15.25 -15.86 2.60
CA TYR A 77 -16.55 -15.22 2.34
C TYR A 77 -16.53 -14.32 1.11
N ARG A 78 -15.48 -13.55 0.92
CA ARG A 78 -15.24 -12.67 -0.23
C ARG A 78 -13.75 -12.56 -0.51
N TYR A 79 -13.44 -12.11 -1.72
CA TYR A 79 -12.09 -11.86 -2.18
C TYR A 79 -11.99 -10.47 -2.81
N ALA A 80 -10.79 -9.91 -2.82
CA ALA A 80 -10.45 -8.73 -3.60
C ALA A 80 -9.19 -9.02 -4.40
N MET A 81 -9.07 -8.38 -5.57
CA MET A 81 -7.89 -8.50 -6.40
C MET A 81 -7.18 -7.16 -6.51
N GLY A 82 -5.87 -7.19 -6.36
CA GLY A 82 -4.97 -6.08 -6.65
C GLY A 82 -4.23 -6.30 -7.97
N ILE A 83 -4.16 -5.28 -8.81
CA ILE A 83 -3.33 -5.25 -10.01
C ILE A 83 -2.37 -4.07 -9.92
N VAL A 84 -1.08 -4.33 -10.10
CA VAL A 84 -0.05 -3.29 -10.19
C VAL A 84 0.43 -3.21 -11.63
N ILE A 85 0.22 -2.06 -12.28
CA ILE A 85 0.70 -1.81 -13.63
C ILE A 85 1.99 -0.99 -13.56
N THR A 86 3.06 -1.51 -14.12
CA THR A 86 4.32 -0.79 -14.31
C THR A 86 4.63 -0.65 -15.81
N ALA A 87 5.71 0.06 -16.15
CA ALA A 87 6.10 0.20 -17.56
C ALA A 87 6.36 -1.14 -18.28
N ASN A 88 6.78 -2.19 -17.55
CA ASN A 88 7.22 -3.46 -18.14
C ASN A 88 6.55 -4.71 -17.57
N HIS A 89 5.79 -4.59 -16.47
CA HIS A 89 5.21 -5.73 -15.78
C HIS A 89 3.79 -5.41 -15.28
N VAL A 90 3.01 -6.46 -15.15
CA VAL A 90 1.75 -6.49 -14.41
C VAL A 90 1.91 -7.46 -13.25
N GLY A 91 1.72 -6.95 -12.03
CA GLY A 91 1.59 -7.77 -10.83
C GLY A 91 0.12 -7.99 -10.50
N MET A 92 -0.24 -9.17 -10.04
CA MET A 92 -1.59 -9.54 -9.65
C MET A 92 -1.56 -10.24 -8.30
N THR A 93 -2.48 -9.89 -7.42
CA THR A 93 -2.60 -10.50 -6.09
C THR A 93 -4.07 -10.68 -5.75
N LEU A 94 -4.44 -11.86 -5.31
CA LEU A 94 -5.76 -12.16 -4.78
C LEU A 94 -5.65 -12.24 -3.26
N VAL A 95 -6.52 -11.55 -2.55
CA VAL A 95 -6.57 -11.56 -1.08
C VAL A 95 -7.96 -11.96 -0.59
N ASN A 96 -8.00 -12.63 0.55
CA ASN A 96 -9.23 -13.01 1.23
C ASN A 96 -9.71 -11.91 2.20
N MET A 97 -10.81 -12.18 2.93
CA MET A 97 -11.40 -11.24 3.90
C MET A 97 -10.51 -10.93 5.11
N ARG A 98 -9.42 -11.67 5.33
CA ARG A 98 -8.40 -11.38 6.36
C ARG A 98 -7.20 -10.63 5.81
N SER A 99 -7.25 -10.18 4.56
CA SER A 99 -6.10 -9.60 3.84
C SER A 99 -4.92 -10.55 3.69
N GLU A 100 -5.15 -11.87 3.81
CA GLU A 100 -4.14 -12.89 3.54
C GLU A 100 -4.04 -13.12 2.03
N ILE A 101 -2.82 -13.30 1.55
CA ILE A 101 -2.54 -13.53 0.12
C ILE A 101 -2.90 -14.98 -0.21
N GLU A 102 -3.88 -15.17 -1.09
CA GLU A 102 -4.28 -16.47 -1.61
C GLU A 102 -3.47 -16.85 -2.86
N LYS A 103 -3.23 -15.88 -3.73
CA LYS A 103 -2.50 -16.08 -4.98
C LYS A 103 -1.80 -14.80 -5.40
N THR A 104 -0.60 -14.93 -5.92
CA THR A 104 0.14 -13.81 -6.52
C THR A 104 0.84 -14.26 -7.78
N ASP A 105 0.96 -13.36 -8.75
CA ASP A 105 1.71 -13.58 -9.99
C ASP A 105 2.28 -12.25 -10.50
N ARG A 106 3.39 -12.32 -11.22
CA ARG A 106 4.03 -11.18 -11.88
C ARG A 106 4.46 -11.55 -13.28
N VAL A 107 3.82 -10.92 -14.25
CA VAL A 107 4.02 -11.20 -15.66
C VAL A 107 4.72 -10.04 -16.36
N ARG A 108 5.67 -10.36 -17.23
CA ARG A 108 6.28 -9.36 -18.11
C ARG A 108 5.28 -8.97 -19.19
N MET A 109 4.71 -7.79 -19.06
CA MET A 109 3.75 -7.20 -19.99
C MET A 109 4.06 -5.71 -20.09
N LYS A 110 4.60 -5.29 -21.23
CA LYS A 110 4.95 -3.89 -21.46
C LYS A 110 3.68 -3.08 -21.61
N PHE A 111 3.57 -2.01 -20.82
CA PHE A 111 2.42 -1.10 -20.94
C PHE A 111 2.33 -0.48 -22.33
N SER A 112 1.11 -0.42 -22.87
CA SER A 112 0.76 0.32 -24.08
C SER A 112 -0.54 1.11 -23.83
N PRO A 113 -0.66 2.34 -24.29
CA PRO A 113 -1.91 3.11 -24.20
C PRO A 113 -3.00 2.62 -25.17
N GLU A 114 -2.69 1.63 -26.00
CA GLU A 114 -3.62 1.07 -26.99
C GLU A 114 -4.71 0.23 -26.32
N THR A 115 -5.89 0.17 -26.92
CA THR A 115 -7.00 -0.64 -26.41
C THR A 115 -6.71 -2.14 -26.40
N SER A 116 -5.80 -2.61 -27.26
CA SER A 116 -5.31 -4.00 -27.26
C SER A 116 -4.73 -4.41 -25.93
N TYR A 117 -4.02 -3.49 -25.25
CA TYR A 117 -3.45 -3.74 -23.92
C TYR A 117 -4.54 -4.09 -22.89
N CYS A 118 -5.67 -3.40 -22.92
CA CYS A 118 -6.79 -3.69 -22.02
C CYS A 118 -7.38 -5.09 -22.28
N GLY A 119 -7.44 -5.50 -23.54
CA GLY A 119 -7.86 -6.85 -23.93
C GLY A 119 -6.89 -7.93 -23.43
N GLU A 120 -5.59 -7.73 -23.62
CA GLU A 120 -4.55 -8.64 -23.13
C GLU A 120 -4.56 -8.73 -21.61
N LEU A 121 -4.71 -7.60 -20.90
CA LEU A 121 -4.84 -7.56 -19.46
C LEU A 121 -6.08 -8.32 -18.98
N SER A 122 -7.22 -8.16 -19.65
CA SER A 122 -8.44 -8.90 -19.30
C SER A 122 -8.27 -10.42 -19.45
N ILE A 123 -7.59 -10.86 -20.51
CA ILE A 123 -7.26 -12.29 -20.71
C ILE A 123 -6.34 -12.79 -19.59
N LEU A 124 -5.32 -12.02 -19.25
CA LEU A 124 -4.38 -12.35 -18.17
C LEU A 124 -5.09 -12.50 -16.83
N VAL A 125 -5.97 -11.55 -16.49
CA VAL A 125 -6.75 -11.58 -15.24
C VAL A 125 -7.71 -12.77 -15.21
N LYS A 126 -8.39 -13.07 -16.34
CA LYS A 126 -9.26 -14.26 -16.43
C LYS A 126 -8.48 -15.54 -16.19
N LYS A 127 -7.30 -15.67 -16.76
CA LYS A 127 -6.41 -16.80 -16.54
C LYS A 127 -5.94 -16.88 -15.08
N PHE A 128 -5.61 -15.75 -14.47
CA PHE A 128 -5.20 -15.68 -13.06
C PHE A 128 -6.32 -16.15 -12.11
N LEU A 129 -7.59 -15.90 -12.47
CA LEU A 129 -8.76 -16.24 -11.66
C LEU A 129 -9.42 -17.58 -12.10
N GLU A 130 -8.84 -18.33 -13.07
CA GLU A 130 -9.48 -19.55 -13.61
C GLU A 130 -9.74 -20.65 -12.57
N ASP A 131 -8.90 -20.72 -11.51
CA ASP A 131 -9.03 -21.70 -10.42
C ASP A 131 -10.03 -21.24 -9.35
N MET A 132 -10.63 -20.06 -9.49
CA MET A 132 -11.59 -19.54 -8.53
C MET A 132 -12.96 -20.22 -8.71
N GLU A 133 -13.34 -21.12 -7.79
CA GLU A 133 -14.58 -21.88 -7.89
C GLU A 133 -15.85 -21.02 -7.88
N GLU A 134 -15.82 -19.87 -7.15
CA GLU A 134 -16.95 -18.97 -6.94
C GLU A 134 -16.60 -17.53 -7.34
N PRO A 135 -16.58 -17.21 -8.66
CA PRO A 135 -16.21 -15.87 -9.15
C PRO A 135 -17.06 -14.72 -8.62
N GLU A 136 -18.31 -14.98 -8.23
CA GLU A 136 -19.23 -14.02 -7.62
C GLU A 136 -18.79 -13.58 -6.21
N LYS A 137 -17.85 -14.26 -5.60
CA LYS A 137 -17.23 -13.84 -4.34
C LYS A 137 -16.19 -12.74 -4.52
N LEU A 138 -15.76 -12.44 -5.75
CA LEU A 138 -14.87 -11.32 -6.03
C LEU A 138 -15.62 -9.99 -5.84
N LEU A 139 -15.19 -9.19 -4.86
CA LEU A 139 -15.78 -7.87 -4.57
C LEU A 139 -15.45 -6.83 -5.64
N GLY A 140 -14.23 -6.89 -6.15
CA GLY A 140 -13.74 -5.95 -7.14
C GLY A 140 -12.24 -6.03 -7.33
N ILE A 141 -11.74 -5.16 -8.21
CA ILE A 141 -10.33 -5.07 -8.59
C ILE A 141 -9.81 -3.67 -8.25
N GLY A 142 -8.75 -3.59 -7.46
CA GLY A 142 -7.97 -2.37 -7.28
C GLY A 142 -6.81 -2.35 -8.27
N ILE A 143 -6.68 -1.30 -9.07
CA ILE A 143 -5.60 -1.14 -10.04
C ILE A 143 -4.70 0.01 -9.61
N SER A 144 -3.45 -0.32 -9.32
CA SER A 144 -2.39 0.64 -9.00
C SER A 144 -1.64 1.04 -10.27
N ILE A 145 -1.58 2.34 -10.54
CA ILE A 145 -0.93 2.92 -11.72
C ILE A 145 0.00 4.06 -11.28
N PRO A 146 1.28 4.06 -11.72
CA PRO A 146 2.18 5.15 -11.40
C PRO A 146 1.75 6.45 -12.10
N GLY A 147 1.59 7.53 -11.35
CA GLY A 147 1.23 8.84 -11.88
C GLY A 147 0.11 9.53 -11.11
N ILE A 148 -0.27 10.72 -11.57
CA ILE A 148 -1.33 11.53 -10.97
C ILE A 148 -2.68 11.05 -11.52
N ILE A 149 -3.57 10.59 -10.65
CA ILE A 149 -4.91 10.11 -11.00
C ILE A 149 -5.94 11.14 -10.58
N SER A 150 -6.82 11.53 -11.51
CA SER A 150 -8.03 12.29 -11.21
C SER A 150 -9.20 11.34 -11.06
N GLN A 151 -9.68 11.16 -9.83
CA GLN A 151 -10.88 10.36 -9.55
C GLN A 151 -12.13 11.02 -10.16
N GLU A 152 -12.21 12.36 -10.11
CA GLU A 152 -13.35 13.12 -10.64
C GLU A 152 -13.47 12.99 -12.15
N GLN A 153 -12.34 13.11 -12.87
CA GLN A 153 -12.30 13.05 -14.33
C GLN A 153 -12.10 11.63 -14.86
N HIS A 154 -11.88 10.66 -13.97
CA HIS A 154 -11.66 9.25 -14.29
C HIS A 154 -10.55 9.02 -15.30
N LEU A 155 -9.39 9.64 -15.05
CA LEU A 155 -8.22 9.56 -15.93
C LEU A 155 -6.89 9.64 -15.18
N VAL A 156 -5.84 9.14 -15.82
CA VAL A 156 -4.45 9.44 -15.46
C VAL A 156 -4.10 10.79 -16.07
N VAL A 157 -3.98 11.82 -15.23
CA VAL A 157 -3.62 13.18 -15.67
C VAL A 157 -2.25 13.17 -16.32
N LYS A 158 -1.28 12.53 -15.65
CA LYS A 158 0.07 12.39 -16.15
C LYS A 158 0.80 11.23 -15.49
N SER A 159 1.46 10.41 -16.29
CA SER A 159 2.42 9.42 -15.82
C SER A 159 3.72 9.53 -16.61
N HIS A 160 4.80 9.88 -15.91
CA HIS A 160 6.13 9.89 -16.51
C HIS A 160 6.66 8.46 -16.74
N ALA A 161 6.35 7.54 -15.81
CA ALA A 161 6.77 6.15 -15.90
C ALA A 161 6.14 5.43 -17.10
N LEU A 162 4.84 5.67 -17.35
CA LEU A 162 4.10 5.07 -18.48
C LEU A 162 4.13 5.93 -19.74
N LYS A 163 4.64 7.17 -19.67
CA LYS A 163 4.71 8.15 -20.79
C LYS A 163 3.33 8.46 -21.38
N ILE A 164 2.33 8.64 -20.52
CA ILE A 164 0.96 9.00 -20.89
C ILE A 164 0.55 10.32 -20.22
N GLU A 165 -0.40 10.99 -20.86
CA GLU A 165 -1.03 12.21 -20.36
C GLU A 165 -2.51 12.20 -20.78
N ASN A 166 -3.42 12.58 -19.87
CA ASN A 166 -4.87 12.58 -20.07
C ASN A 166 -5.42 11.22 -20.57
N TYR A 167 -4.90 10.13 -20.00
CA TYR A 167 -5.30 8.77 -20.41
C TYR A 167 -6.57 8.36 -19.67
N SER A 168 -7.64 8.05 -20.41
CA SER A 168 -8.91 7.59 -19.85
C SER A 168 -8.80 6.21 -19.21
N LEU A 169 -9.29 6.07 -17.98
CA LEU A 169 -9.37 4.80 -17.25
C LEU A 169 -10.58 3.96 -17.64
N SER A 170 -11.53 4.53 -18.39
CA SER A 170 -12.77 3.86 -18.77
C SER A 170 -12.55 2.57 -19.57
N PHE A 171 -11.50 2.51 -20.39
CA PHE A 171 -11.17 1.30 -21.15
C PHE A 171 -10.74 0.15 -20.24
N LEU A 172 -9.94 0.45 -19.20
CA LEU A 172 -9.54 -0.53 -18.21
C LEU A 172 -10.74 -0.98 -17.37
N GLU A 173 -11.58 -0.05 -16.93
CA GLU A 173 -12.77 -0.35 -16.16
C GLU A 173 -13.74 -1.27 -16.91
N GLN A 174 -14.04 -0.96 -18.17
CA GLN A 174 -14.96 -1.74 -19.01
C GLN A 174 -14.43 -3.14 -19.37
N SER A 175 -13.15 -3.40 -19.13
CA SER A 175 -12.54 -4.71 -19.40
C SER A 175 -12.91 -5.78 -18.37
N PHE A 176 -13.55 -5.39 -17.26
CA PHE A 176 -13.90 -6.28 -16.14
C PHE A 176 -15.40 -6.21 -15.84
N SER A 177 -15.94 -7.34 -15.35
CA SER A 177 -17.36 -7.47 -14.99
C SER A 177 -17.67 -7.13 -13.53
N CYS A 178 -16.66 -6.76 -12.75
CA CYS A 178 -16.78 -6.36 -11.36
C CYS A 178 -16.35 -4.89 -11.17
N PRO A 179 -16.66 -4.25 -10.04
CA PRO A 179 -16.19 -2.88 -9.74
C PRO A 179 -14.67 -2.77 -9.84
N VAL A 180 -14.19 -1.68 -10.44
CA VAL A 180 -12.76 -1.38 -10.58
C VAL A 180 -12.46 -0.05 -9.89
N TYR A 181 -11.37 -0.02 -9.12
CA TYR A 181 -10.89 1.16 -8.43
C TYR A 181 -9.45 1.45 -8.85
N PHE A 182 -9.13 2.72 -9.05
CA PHE A 182 -7.80 3.12 -9.48
C PHE A 182 -7.14 3.96 -8.39
N GLU A 183 -5.85 3.72 -8.16
CA GLU A 183 -5.07 4.52 -7.22
C GLU A 183 -3.62 4.69 -7.73
N ASN A 184 -2.98 5.79 -7.29
CA ASN A 184 -1.56 5.97 -7.46
C ASN A 184 -0.77 4.86 -6.73
N ASP A 185 0.39 4.47 -7.26
CA ASP A 185 1.20 3.38 -6.73
C ASP A 185 1.71 3.63 -5.30
N ALA A 186 2.14 4.83 -4.96
CA ALA A 186 2.57 5.16 -3.60
C ALA A 186 1.38 5.25 -2.64
N ASN A 187 0.25 5.80 -3.09
CA ASN A 187 -0.99 5.84 -2.31
C ASN A 187 -1.51 4.43 -2.03
N ALA A 188 -1.54 3.56 -3.04
CA ALA A 188 -1.97 2.17 -2.88
C ALA A 188 -1.06 1.41 -1.90
N ALA A 189 0.26 1.64 -1.97
CA ALA A 189 1.21 1.07 -1.04
C ALA A 189 1.00 1.58 0.40
N MET A 190 0.76 2.90 0.58
CA MET A 190 0.43 3.45 1.89
C MET A 190 -0.86 2.85 2.47
N MET A 191 -1.88 2.60 1.64
CA MET A 191 -3.13 1.97 2.08
C MET A 191 -2.94 0.50 2.48
N ALA A 192 -1.93 -0.17 1.95
CA ALA A 192 -1.61 -1.55 2.32
C ALA A 192 -0.90 -1.66 3.67
N GLU A 193 -0.33 -0.55 4.17
CA GLU A 193 0.21 -0.49 5.52
C GLU A 193 -0.93 -0.47 6.57
N ASP A 194 -0.61 -0.82 7.82
CA ASP A 194 -1.59 -0.76 8.90
C ASP A 194 -1.91 0.71 9.27
N ILE A 195 -2.89 1.29 8.57
CA ILE A 195 -3.36 2.67 8.82
C ILE A 195 -3.94 2.89 10.22
N HIS A 196 -4.32 1.83 10.94
CA HIS A 196 -4.72 1.94 12.34
C HIS A 196 -3.51 2.19 13.26
N GLN A 197 -2.36 1.65 12.89
CA GLN A 197 -1.09 1.87 13.55
C GLN A 197 -0.45 3.19 13.10
N TYR A 198 -0.52 3.50 11.80
CA TYR A 198 0.11 4.66 11.15
C TYR A 198 -0.93 5.73 10.78
N LYS A 199 -1.66 6.23 11.78
CA LYS A 199 -2.70 7.26 11.56
C LYS A 199 -2.18 8.53 10.90
N ASN A 200 -0.96 8.94 11.25
CA ASN A 200 -0.29 10.10 10.68
C ASN A 200 1.10 9.67 10.24
N ALA A 201 1.29 9.43 8.97
CA ALA A 201 2.56 8.96 8.43
C ALA A 201 2.78 9.41 6.99
N ILE A 202 4.03 9.42 6.60
CA ILE A 202 4.49 9.61 5.23
C ILE A 202 5.05 8.29 4.73
N TYR A 203 4.62 7.84 3.58
CA TYR A 203 5.20 6.71 2.87
C TYR A 203 6.15 7.21 1.77
N LEU A 204 7.37 6.70 1.73
CA LEU A 204 8.32 6.90 0.65
C LEU A 204 8.45 5.62 -0.15
N SER A 205 8.01 5.66 -1.40
CA SER A 205 8.09 4.55 -2.35
C SER A 205 9.41 4.60 -3.10
N LEU A 206 10.41 3.83 -2.62
CA LEU A 206 11.78 3.81 -3.12
C LEU A 206 11.90 2.81 -4.29
N ASN A 207 11.27 3.14 -5.40
CA ASN A 207 11.25 2.35 -6.63
C ASN A 207 12.14 2.98 -7.70
N ASN A 208 12.02 2.56 -8.98
CA ASN A 208 12.75 3.17 -10.10
C ASN A 208 12.61 4.69 -10.16
N THR A 209 11.51 5.22 -9.66
CA THR A 209 11.29 6.62 -9.33
C THR A 209 10.91 6.72 -7.86
N LEU A 210 11.19 7.86 -7.23
CA LEU A 210 10.80 8.14 -5.86
C LEU A 210 9.37 8.68 -5.83
N GLY A 211 8.45 7.88 -5.32
CA GLY A 211 7.08 8.26 -5.02
C GLY A 211 6.87 8.58 -3.55
N GLY A 212 5.70 9.10 -3.21
CA GLY A 212 5.32 9.29 -1.82
C GLY A 212 3.82 9.43 -1.62
N ALA A 213 3.38 9.16 -0.40
CA ALA A 213 2.00 9.31 0.01
C ALA A 213 1.91 9.87 1.43
N PHE A 214 0.78 10.51 1.73
CA PHE A 214 0.43 10.99 3.06
C PHE A 214 -0.76 10.23 3.63
N CYS A 215 -0.69 9.87 4.91
CA CYS A 215 -1.83 9.47 5.71
C CYS A 215 -2.02 10.46 6.87
N ILE A 216 -3.22 11.01 7.00
CA ILE A 216 -3.60 11.92 8.09
C ILE A 216 -4.91 11.40 8.69
N ASP A 217 -4.94 11.19 10.01
CA ASP A 217 -6.08 10.61 10.73
C ASP A 217 -6.58 9.28 10.14
N GLY A 218 -5.65 8.45 9.66
CA GLY A 218 -5.95 7.16 9.04
C GLY A 218 -6.58 7.27 7.64
N LYS A 219 -6.39 8.39 6.95
CA LYS A 219 -6.91 8.62 5.60
C LYS A 219 -5.82 9.16 4.69
N LEU A 220 -5.82 8.73 3.44
CA LEU A 220 -4.96 9.33 2.43
C LEU A 220 -5.27 10.81 2.26
N PHE A 221 -4.22 11.61 2.21
CA PHE A 221 -4.29 13.03 1.91
C PHE A 221 -3.69 13.29 0.53
N SER A 222 -4.54 13.44 -0.47
CA SER A 222 -4.13 13.65 -1.86
C SER A 222 -3.88 15.12 -2.22
N GLY A 223 -4.26 16.06 -1.33
CA GLY A 223 -4.19 17.51 -1.58
C GLY A 223 -5.26 17.98 -2.57
N GLN A 224 -5.34 19.31 -2.74
CA GLN A 224 -6.36 19.94 -3.58
C GLN A 224 -6.30 19.52 -5.07
N ASN A 225 -5.09 19.25 -5.58
CA ASN A 225 -4.85 18.95 -6.99
C ASN A 225 -4.29 17.52 -7.20
N GLN A 226 -4.52 16.61 -6.26
CA GLN A 226 -4.02 15.22 -6.30
C GLN A 226 -2.48 15.14 -6.42
N LYS A 227 -1.76 16.12 -5.83
CA LYS A 227 -0.28 16.25 -5.91
C LYS A 227 0.40 16.21 -4.54
N ALA A 228 -0.33 15.93 -3.47
CA ALA A 228 0.31 15.68 -2.19
C ALA A 228 1.15 14.41 -2.29
N GLY A 229 2.30 14.39 -1.61
CA GLY A 229 3.19 13.23 -1.67
C GLY A 229 4.21 13.23 -2.81
N GLU A 230 4.21 14.22 -3.72
CA GLU A 230 5.22 14.36 -4.79
C GLU A 230 6.62 14.72 -4.25
N PHE A 231 7.06 13.98 -3.20
CA PHE A 231 8.33 14.22 -2.50
C PHE A 231 9.55 14.01 -3.38
N GLY A 232 9.45 13.13 -4.38
CA GLY A 232 10.49 12.92 -5.37
C GLY A 232 10.89 14.20 -6.11
N HIS A 233 9.98 15.18 -6.18
CA HIS A 233 10.22 16.44 -6.88
C HIS A 233 10.58 17.63 -5.95
N MET A 234 10.76 17.40 -4.66
CA MET A 234 11.39 18.36 -3.75
C MET A 234 12.85 18.56 -4.14
N ILE A 235 13.32 19.81 -4.09
CA ILE A 235 14.73 20.10 -4.36
C ILE A 235 15.57 19.71 -3.16
N LEU A 236 16.35 18.65 -3.32
CA LEU A 236 17.29 18.17 -2.31
C LEU A 236 18.65 18.86 -2.44
N VAL A 237 19.13 19.00 -3.68
CA VAL A 237 20.43 19.61 -3.99
C VAL A 237 20.24 20.71 -5.04
N PRO A 238 20.16 21.99 -4.65
CA PRO A 238 19.96 23.09 -5.59
C PRO A 238 21.00 23.10 -6.72
N GLY A 239 20.52 23.15 -7.97
CA GLY A 239 21.38 23.11 -9.16
C GLY A 239 22.04 21.76 -9.47
N GLY A 240 21.73 20.72 -8.70
CA GLY A 240 22.33 19.40 -8.80
C GLY A 240 21.92 18.57 -10.02
N ARG A 241 21.78 17.24 -9.85
CA ARG A 241 21.48 16.29 -10.94
C ARG A 241 20.18 16.63 -11.65
N LYS A 242 20.12 16.39 -12.97
CA LYS A 242 18.92 16.57 -13.77
C LYS A 242 17.88 15.52 -13.40
N CYS A 243 16.66 15.94 -13.11
CA CYS A 243 15.50 15.06 -12.91
C CYS A 243 14.72 14.90 -14.22
N TYR A 244 14.03 13.78 -14.39
CA TYR A 244 13.16 13.53 -15.55
C TYR A 244 12.02 14.54 -15.67
N CYS A 245 11.60 15.19 -14.59
CA CYS A 245 10.59 16.26 -14.61
C CYS A 245 11.07 17.56 -15.24
N GLY A 246 12.34 17.64 -15.66
CA GLY A 246 12.97 18.83 -16.26
C GLY A 246 13.68 19.76 -15.28
N LYS A 247 13.43 19.65 -13.97
CA LYS A 247 14.14 20.40 -12.91
C LYS A 247 15.52 19.80 -12.63
N LYS A 248 16.31 20.51 -11.84
CA LYS A 248 17.59 20.03 -11.31
C LYS A 248 17.55 19.95 -9.80
N GLY A 249 18.14 18.89 -9.24
CA GLY A 249 18.32 18.72 -7.80
C GLY A 249 17.16 18.09 -7.07
N CYS A 250 16.17 17.53 -7.77
CA CYS A 250 15.06 16.81 -7.16
C CYS A 250 15.53 15.59 -6.37
N ALA A 251 14.85 15.26 -5.27
CA ALA A 251 15.15 14.10 -4.44
C ALA A 251 15.16 12.78 -5.25
N ASP A 252 14.29 12.64 -6.23
CA ASP A 252 14.25 11.51 -7.15
C ASP A 252 15.59 11.21 -7.83
N ALA A 253 16.32 12.25 -8.24
CA ALA A 253 17.62 12.09 -8.88
C ALA A 253 18.74 11.61 -7.94
N TYR A 254 18.43 11.39 -6.64
CA TYR A 254 19.37 10.95 -5.62
C TYR A 254 18.88 9.74 -4.84
N CYS A 255 17.56 9.60 -4.64
CA CYS A 255 16.96 8.60 -3.77
C CYS A 255 16.08 7.58 -4.51
N ALA A 256 15.96 7.62 -5.83
CA ALA A 256 15.30 6.56 -6.60
C ALA A 256 16.21 5.32 -6.76
N ALA A 257 15.63 4.12 -6.86
CA ALA A 257 16.36 2.87 -7.08
C ALA A 257 17.20 2.92 -8.38
N SER A 258 16.70 3.58 -9.43
CA SER A 258 17.42 3.78 -10.69
C SER A 258 18.77 4.49 -10.52
N THR A 259 18.95 5.27 -9.45
CA THR A 259 20.22 5.93 -9.15
C THR A 259 21.29 4.95 -8.68
N LEU A 260 20.90 3.81 -8.10
CA LEU A 260 21.81 2.76 -7.65
C LEU A 260 22.33 1.91 -8.82
N THR A 261 21.47 1.59 -9.76
CA THR A 261 21.84 0.79 -10.95
C THR A 261 22.61 1.65 -11.98
N ASP A 262 22.12 2.86 -12.31
CA ASP A 262 22.76 3.91 -13.14
C ASP A 262 23.41 3.34 -14.44
N GLY A 263 22.73 2.37 -15.07
CA GLY A 263 23.19 1.70 -16.30
C GLY A 263 24.44 0.83 -16.16
N LYS A 264 24.96 0.65 -14.93
CA LYS A 264 26.12 -0.22 -14.65
C LYS A 264 25.72 -1.59 -14.14
N TYR A 265 24.59 -1.69 -13.48
CA TYR A 265 23.98 -2.91 -13.01
C TYR A 265 22.67 -3.11 -13.77
N GLU A 266 22.40 -4.32 -14.23
CA GLU A 266 21.18 -4.64 -14.98
C GLU A 266 19.94 -4.61 -14.10
N SER A 267 20.11 -4.83 -12.79
CA SER A 267 19.02 -4.79 -11.81
C SER A 267 19.51 -4.31 -10.43
N LEU A 268 18.55 -3.96 -9.54
CA LEU A 268 18.83 -3.61 -8.15
C LEU A 268 19.43 -4.80 -7.38
N GLU A 269 18.95 -6.01 -7.64
CA GLU A 269 19.46 -7.23 -7.01
C GLU A 269 20.97 -7.40 -7.26
N LEU A 270 21.42 -7.23 -8.52
CA LEU A 270 22.83 -7.33 -8.87
C LEU A 270 23.69 -6.23 -8.22
N PHE A 271 23.11 -5.02 -8.04
CA PHE A 271 23.77 -3.98 -7.27
C PHE A 271 23.92 -4.37 -5.79
N MET A 272 22.86 -4.90 -5.16
CA MET A 272 22.87 -5.31 -3.76
C MET A 272 23.79 -6.52 -3.53
N GLU A 273 23.87 -7.43 -4.48
CA GLU A 273 24.84 -8.55 -4.47
C GLU A 273 26.27 -8.02 -4.48
N ALA A 274 26.60 -7.13 -5.41
CA ALA A 274 27.92 -6.48 -5.46
C ALA A 274 28.24 -5.71 -4.16
N LEU A 275 27.24 -5.08 -3.55
CA LEU A 275 27.38 -4.40 -2.26
C LEU A 275 27.73 -5.40 -1.14
N SER A 276 27.03 -6.53 -1.07
CA SER A 276 27.25 -7.59 -0.07
C SER A 276 28.63 -8.27 -0.24
N GLU A 277 29.13 -8.38 -1.46
CA GLU A 277 30.47 -8.88 -1.77
C GLU A 277 31.61 -7.88 -1.47
N GLY A 278 31.27 -6.69 -1.00
CA GLY A 278 32.24 -5.68 -0.59
C GLY A 278 32.82 -4.86 -1.74
N ASN A 279 32.13 -4.79 -2.89
CA ASN A 279 32.56 -3.95 -4.01
C ASN A 279 32.65 -2.47 -3.58
N THR A 280 33.84 -1.90 -3.61
CA THR A 280 34.13 -0.55 -3.10
C THR A 280 33.33 0.56 -3.80
N LYS A 281 33.02 0.38 -5.09
CA LYS A 281 32.21 1.34 -5.86
C LYS A 281 30.74 1.26 -5.45
N ALA A 282 30.22 0.04 -5.24
CA ALA A 282 28.87 -0.17 -4.73
C ALA A 282 28.72 0.38 -3.31
N GLN A 283 29.69 0.11 -2.42
CA GLN A 283 29.72 0.63 -1.05
C GLN A 283 29.69 2.17 -1.02
N LYS A 284 30.55 2.83 -1.82
CA LYS A 284 30.53 4.30 -1.92
C LYS A 284 29.20 4.83 -2.42
N LYS A 285 28.64 4.22 -3.47
CA LYS A 285 27.37 4.64 -4.05
C LYS A 285 26.21 4.45 -3.07
N TRP A 286 26.22 3.35 -2.31
CA TRP A 286 25.25 3.11 -1.25
C TRP A 286 25.35 4.11 -0.10
N ALA A 287 26.56 4.44 0.34
CA ALA A 287 26.78 5.47 1.34
C ALA A 287 26.24 6.82 0.90
N ASP A 288 26.56 7.26 -0.34
CA ASP A 288 26.04 8.50 -0.93
C ASP A 288 24.51 8.49 -1.04
N TYR A 289 23.90 7.32 -1.35
CA TYR A 289 22.45 7.15 -1.40
C TYR A 289 21.82 7.33 -0.02
N LEU A 290 22.37 6.67 1.02
CA LEU A 290 21.89 6.79 2.39
C LEU A 290 22.03 8.22 2.92
N ASP A 291 23.09 8.94 2.58
CA ASP A 291 23.26 10.35 2.95
C ASP A 291 22.14 11.23 2.39
N ASN A 292 21.84 11.07 1.10
CA ASN A 292 20.77 11.83 0.46
C ASN A 292 19.37 11.44 1.01
N LEU A 293 19.15 10.17 1.25
CA LEU A 293 17.91 9.68 1.84
C LEU A 293 17.71 10.22 3.26
N ALA A 294 18.78 10.27 4.08
CA ALA A 294 18.76 10.84 5.42
C ALA A 294 18.38 12.34 5.40
N ILE A 295 18.92 13.10 4.45
CA ILE A 295 18.55 14.53 4.28
C ILE A 295 17.06 14.66 3.93
N LEU A 296 16.54 13.83 3.02
CA LEU A 296 15.13 13.84 2.65
C LEU A 296 14.24 13.52 3.85
N ILE A 297 14.54 12.44 4.59
CA ILE A 297 13.82 12.03 5.79
C ILE A 297 13.83 13.16 6.82
N SER A 298 14.98 13.77 7.08
CA SER A 298 15.10 14.87 8.01
C SER A 298 14.24 16.06 7.63
N ASN A 299 14.26 16.45 6.36
CA ASN A 299 13.44 17.55 5.85
C ASN A 299 11.94 17.27 6.01
N LEU A 300 11.50 16.06 5.72
CA LEU A 300 10.10 15.67 5.84
C LEU A 300 9.68 15.63 7.32
N ARG A 301 10.51 15.10 8.20
CA ARG A 301 10.23 15.12 9.65
C ARG A 301 10.15 16.54 10.21
N MET A 302 11.06 17.42 9.81
CA MET A 302 11.01 18.82 10.22
C MET A 302 9.77 19.57 9.71
N ALA A 303 9.28 19.21 8.52
CA ALA A 303 8.13 19.88 7.92
C ALA A 303 6.79 19.37 8.46
N TYR A 304 6.69 18.08 8.83
CA TYR A 304 5.40 17.44 9.07
C TYR A 304 5.28 16.78 10.46
N ASP A 305 6.41 16.53 11.14
CA ASP A 305 6.43 15.83 12.46
C ASP A 305 5.64 14.52 12.45
N MET A 306 5.90 13.68 11.43
CA MET A 306 5.21 12.41 11.21
C MET A 306 6.20 11.26 11.12
N ASP A 307 5.72 10.04 11.38
CA ASP A 307 6.45 8.82 11.08
C ASP A 307 6.69 8.70 9.58
N ILE A 308 7.85 8.11 9.20
CA ILE A 308 8.20 7.88 7.80
C ILE A 308 8.36 6.38 7.57
N ILE A 309 7.55 5.86 6.68
CA ILE A 309 7.58 4.47 6.25
C ILE A 309 8.40 4.42 4.96
N LEU A 310 9.42 3.57 4.94
CA LEU A 310 10.30 3.37 3.80
C LEU A 310 9.90 2.05 3.12
N GLY A 311 9.33 2.13 1.94
CA GLY A 311 8.91 0.97 1.16
C GLY A 311 9.46 0.99 -0.28
N GLY A 312 8.88 0.17 -1.14
CA GLY A 312 9.35 -0.03 -2.51
C GLY A 312 10.53 -1.01 -2.59
N GLU A 313 11.10 -1.15 -3.79
CA GLU A 313 12.15 -2.15 -4.06
C GLU A 313 13.38 -1.98 -3.17
N VAL A 314 13.83 -0.73 -2.93
CA VAL A 314 14.98 -0.46 -2.04
C VAL A 314 14.61 -0.65 -0.58
N GLY A 315 13.33 -0.37 -0.21
CA GLY A 315 12.85 -0.50 1.16
C GLY A 315 13.12 -1.88 1.77
N GLY A 316 12.95 -2.95 0.98
CA GLY A 316 13.24 -4.32 1.41
C GLY A 316 14.70 -4.57 1.81
N TYR A 317 15.64 -3.83 1.26
CA TYR A 317 17.08 -3.95 1.58
C TYR A 317 17.53 -3.02 2.72
N LEU A 318 16.71 -2.05 3.12
CA LEU A 318 17.08 -1.09 4.17
C LEU A 318 17.08 -1.69 5.57
N ALA A 319 16.42 -2.82 5.80
CA ALA A 319 16.31 -3.44 7.13
C ALA A 319 17.69 -3.63 7.79
N ASP A 320 18.66 -4.16 7.06
CA ASP A 320 20.02 -4.40 7.55
C ASP A 320 20.86 -3.09 7.68
N HIS A 321 20.37 -1.99 7.11
CA HIS A 321 21.06 -0.70 7.08
C HIS A 321 20.40 0.37 7.94
N MET A 322 19.35 0.01 8.70
CA MET A 322 18.57 0.97 9.49
C MET A 322 19.37 1.71 10.56
N LEU A 323 20.32 1.03 11.20
CA LEU A 323 21.19 1.68 12.19
C LEU A 323 22.03 2.78 11.52
N ALA A 324 22.68 2.47 10.41
CA ALA A 324 23.50 3.42 9.66
C ALA A 324 22.66 4.60 9.11
N LEU A 325 21.46 4.33 8.61
CA LEU A 325 20.55 5.37 8.16
C LEU A 325 20.07 6.23 9.34
N GLY A 326 19.71 5.61 10.47
CA GLY A 326 19.29 6.30 11.69
C GLY A 326 20.37 7.24 12.23
N GLU A 327 21.63 6.80 12.27
CA GLU A 327 22.76 7.64 12.65
C GLU A 327 22.91 8.87 11.73
N LYS A 328 22.76 8.68 10.41
CA LYS A 328 22.82 9.78 9.44
C LYS A 328 21.64 10.76 9.61
N VAL A 329 20.44 10.27 9.87
CA VAL A 329 19.27 11.11 10.18
C VAL A 329 19.50 11.89 11.47
N MET A 330 20.04 11.26 12.52
CA MET A 330 20.35 11.92 13.80
C MET A 330 21.43 13.00 13.65
N LEU A 331 22.46 12.76 12.84
CA LEU A 331 23.50 13.75 12.57
C LEU A 331 22.97 14.97 11.82
N SER A 332 21.95 14.79 10.98
CA SER A 332 21.28 15.89 10.28
C SER A 332 20.24 16.63 11.13
N LEU A 333 19.87 16.08 12.30
CA LEU A 333 18.82 16.58 13.20
C LEU A 333 19.39 16.75 14.62
N ILE A 334 19.90 17.91 14.93
CA ILE A 334 20.57 18.21 16.23
C ILE A 334 19.67 17.95 17.47
N HIS A 335 18.36 17.72 17.33
CA HIS A 335 17.40 17.64 18.44
C HIS A 335 16.23 16.65 18.26
N ILE A 336 16.42 15.47 17.72
CA ILE A 336 15.33 14.47 17.71
C ILE A 336 15.73 13.22 18.50
N SER A 337 15.05 13.03 19.62
CA SER A 337 15.07 11.80 20.41
C SER A 337 14.29 10.71 19.70
N GLU A 338 14.98 9.66 19.31
CA GLU A 338 14.56 8.39 18.75
C GLU A 338 14.46 8.29 17.22
N PRO A 339 15.25 7.38 16.62
CA PRO A 339 15.11 7.00 15.22
C PRO A 339 13.81 6.19 15.04
N THR A 340 13.11 6.43 13.93
CA THR A 340 12.00 5.59 13.50
C THR A 340 12.45 4.13 13.40
N ARG A 341 11.93 3.27 14.26
CA ARG A 341 12.35 1.87 14.43
C ARG A 341 11.69 0.91 13.45
N ARG A 342 11.06 1.35 12.35
CA ARG A 342 10.31 0.41 11.51
C ARG A 342 10.61 0.60 10.04
N VAL A 343 11.23 -0.42 9.46
CA VAL A 343 11.10 -0.80 8.06
C VAL A 343 9.88 -1.69 8.00
N VAL A 344 8.87 -1.31 7.25
CA VAL A 344 7.74 -2.18 6.93
C VAL A 344 7.97 -2.64 5.51
N ILE A 345 8.11 -3.95 5.32
CA ILE A 345 8.27 -4.62 4.02
C ILE A 345 6.88 -4.79 3.41
#